data_40754cf23d631772e771e104e72069ff
#
_entry.id   40754cf23d631772e771e104e72069ff
#
_cell.length_a   1.000
_cell.length_b   1.000
_cell.length_c   1.000
_cell.angle_alpha   90.00
_cell.angle_beta   90.00
_cell.angle_gamma   90.00
#
_symmetry.space_group_name_H-M   'P 1'
#
loop_
_entity.id
_entity.type
_entity.pdbx_description
1 polymer ?
#
loop_
_entity_poly.entity_id
_entity_poly.type
_entity_poly.pdbx_seq_one_letter_code
_entity_poly.pdbx_strand_id
1 'polypeptide(L)'
;MRRTKPLLALVLAAVIALSLAGCGTLMTDSVGALVQGNLDELYLGQYNEDFLQLVDITEAEAEQNYLDGLDVEAQFFAQYFLIENLTDDIKAEIVDLYKEIYSHSRYEVGEATEVDEDTYGVPVTIYPIDIMQSLYEEAGAALDSFNASYSDEEIASIQSDTDAFAAYDAAWAELIIGMCRDKLSALG
;
A
#
# COMPACT_ATOMS: atom_id res chain seq x y z
N MET A 1 -33.04 12.25 -7.08
CA MET A 1 -32.87 11.49 -5.83
C MET A 1 -31.44 10.94 -5.83
N ARG A 2 -30.54 11.61 -5.11
CA ARG A 2 -29.14 11.17 -4.95
C ARG A 2 -29.15 9.96 -4.02
N ARG A 3 -28.78 8.79 -4.54
CA ARG A 3 -28.50 7.61 -3.72
C ARG A 3 -27.11 7.79 -3.11
N THR A 4 -27.07 8.15 -1.85
CA THR A 4 -25.86 8.05 -1.03
C THR A 4 -25.56 6.56 -0.88
N LYS A 5 -24.47 6.10 -1.52
CA LYS A 5 -23.92 4.78 -1.25
C LYS A 5 -23.42 4.79 0.20
N PRO A 6 -23.78 3.81 1.05
CA PRO A 6 -23.20 3.73 2.37
C PRO A 6 -21.71 3.41 2.20
N LEU A 7 -20.87 4.29 2.68
CA LEU A 7 -19.44 4.01 2.90
C LEU A 7 -19.36 2.84 3.87
N LEU A 8 -18.91 1.70 3.39
CA LEU A 8 -18.64 0.54 4.24
C LEU A 8 -17.35 0.85 5.00
N ALA A 9 -17.47 1.41 6.20
CA ALA A 9 -16.35 1.54 7.11
C ALA A 9 -15.97 0.12 7.57
N LEU A 10 -14.80 -0.36 7.14
CA LEU A 10 -14.25 -1.61 7.63
C LEU A 10 -13.68 -1.33 9.01
N VAL A 11 -14.35 -1.79 10.06
CA VAL A 11 -13.80 -1.75 11.43
C VAL A 11 -12.88 -2.96 11.56
N LEU A 12 -11.58 -2.74 11.45
CA LEU A 12 -10.56 -3.75 11.74
C LEU A 12 -10.24 -3.64 13.23
N ALA A 13 -10.62 -4.63 14.02
CA ALA A 13 -10.16 -4.76 15.40
C ALA A 13 -8.82 -5.51 15.38
N ALA A 14 -7.71 -4.80 15.52
CA ALA A 14 -6.40 -5.42 15.72
C ALA A 14 -6.23 -5.75 17.20
N VAL A 15 -6.11 -7.03 17.54
CA VAL A 15 -5.73 -7.48 18.87
C VAL A 15 -4.22 -7.69 18.85
N ILE A 16 -3.47 -6.79 19.46
CA ILE A 16 -2.01 -6.91 19.60
C ILE A 16 -1.75 -7.51 20.98
N ALA A 17 -1.29 -8.77 21.02
CA ALA A 17 -0.80 -9.39 22.25
C ALA A 17 0.66 -8.96 22.47
N LEU A 18 0.87 -7.98 23.32
CA LEU A 18 2.19 -7.55 23.76
C LEU A 18 2.60 -8.38 24.98
N SER A 19 3.44 -9.38 24.81
CA SER A 19 4.08 -10.10 25.90
C SER A 19 5.26 -9.27 26.42
N LEU A 20 4.97 -8.30 27.29
CA LEU A 20 6.00 -7.56 28.02
C LEU A 20 6.37 -8.31 29.31
N ALA A 21 7.44 -9.10 29.23
CA ALA A 21 8.12 -9.61 30.42
C ALA A 21 8.94 -8.48 31.04
N GLY A 22 8.29 -7.65 31.86
CA GLY A 22 8.99 -6.59 32.60
C GLY A 22 7.98 -5.65 33.25
N CYS A 23 7.87 -5.65 34.55
CA CYS A 23 7.06 -4.82 35.42
C CYS A 23 6.88 -3.38 34.93
N GLY A 24 5.69 -3.05 34.46
CA GLY A 24 5.21 -1.69 34.26
C GLY A 24 3.88 -1.77 33.55
N THR A 25 2.81 -1.37 34.21
CA THR A 25 1.50 -1.14 33.57
C THR A 25 1.72 -0.22 32.38
N LEU A 26 1.68 -0.79 31.15
CA LEU A 26 1.54 0.00 29.94
C LEU A 26 0.24 0.78 30.08
N MET A 27 0.35 2.10 30.18
CA MET A 27 -0.83 2.95 30.18
C MET A 27 -1.54 2.82 28.82
N THR A 28 -2.85 2.83 28.80
CA THR A 28 -3.69 2.80 27.58
C THR A 28 -3.23 3.79 26.53
N ASP A 29 -2.71 4.95 26.95
CA ASP A 29 -2.14 5.96 26.07
C ASP A 29 -0.93 5.45 25.26
N SER A 30 -0.07 4.63 25.86
CA SER A 30 1.09 4.04 25.17
C SER A 30 0.66 3.02 24.11
N VAL A 31 -0.40 2.25 24.39
CA VAL A 31 -0.94 1.26 23.42
C VAL A 31 -1.58 1.97 22.23
N GLY A 32 -2.34 3.04 22.46
CA GLY A 32 -2.89 3.87 21.41
C GLY A 32 -1.78 4.52 20.56
N ALA A 33 -0.75 5.06 21.20
CA ALA A 33 0.41 5.64 20.52
C ALA A 33 1.19 4.61 19.68
N LEU A 34 1.32 3.37 20.17
CA LEU A 34 1.94 2.27 19.42
C LEU A 34 1.15 1.95 18.15
N VAL A 35 -0.17 1.83 18.25
CA VAL A 35 -1.03 1.54 17.08
C VAL A 35 -0.99 2.68 16.09
N GLN A 36 -1.09 3.93 16.56
CA GLN A 36 -0.98 5.12 15.71
C GLN A 36 0.36 5.17 14.99
N GLY A 37 1.47 5.01 15.73
CA GLY A 37 2.82 5.04 15.18
C GLY A 37 3.07 3.96 14.11
N ASN A 38 2.56 2.75 14.32
CA ASN A 38 2.65 1.69 13.31
C ASN A 38 1.89 2.03 12.02
N LEU A 39 0.72 2.68 12.12
CA LEU A 39 -0.04 3.09 10.93
C LEU A 39 0.63 4.27 10.23
N ASP A 40 1.17 5.22 11.00
CA ASP A 40 1.93 6.37 10.46
C ASP A 40 3.19 5.89 9.74
N GLU A 41 3.94 4.93 10.31
CA GLU A 41 5.09 4.30 9.66
C GLU A 41 4.67 3.58 8.39
N LEU A 42 3.69 2.68 8.50
CA LEU A 42 3.27 1.80 7.40
C LEU A 42 2.76 2.59 6.18
N TYR A 43 1.92 3.60 6.40
CA TYR A 43 1.28 4.33 5.31
C TYR A 43 2.00 5.61 4.93
N LEU A 44 2.55 6.35 5.89
CA LEU A 44 3.04 7.70 5.66
C LEU A 44 4.57 7.81 5.73
N GLY A 45 5.26 6.75 6.17
CA GLY A 45 6.69 6.80 6.46
C GLY A 45 7.00 7.86 7.52
N GLN A 46 6.09 8.03 8.48
CA GLN A 46 6.21 8.99 9.57
C GLN A 46 6.36 8.25 10.90
N TYR A 47 7.34 8.65 11.67
CA TYR A 47 7.62 8.05 12.97
C TYR A 47 8.07 9.12 13.95
N ASN A 48 7.43 9.16 15.10
CA ASN A 48 7.78 10.07 16.17
C ASN A 48 8.68 9.38 17.21
N GLU A 49 9.34 10.19 18.04
CA GLU A 49 10.31 9.73 19.03
C GLU A 49 9.68 8.78 20.07
N ASP A 50 8.43 9.02 20.48
CA ASP A 50 7.71 8.16 21.43
C ASP A 50 7.45 6.78 20.84
N PHE A 51 7.03 6.70 19.58
CA PHE A 51 6.84 5.43 18.86
C PHE A 51 8.14 4.66 18.73
N LEU A 52 9.23 5.30 18.28
CA LEU A 52 10.54 4.67 18.14
C LEU A 52 11.04 4.07 19.47
N GLN A 53 10.82 4.78 20.58
CA GLN A 53 11.15 4.27 21.92
C GLN A 53 10.26 3.08 22.34
N LEU A 54 8.96 3.11 22.00
CA LEU A 54 8.04 2.01 22.34
C LEU A 54 8.38 0.70 21.62
N VAL A 55 8.87 0.78 20.37
CA VAL A 55 9.24 -0.39 19.56
C VAL A 55 10.74 -0.71 19.62
N ASP A 56 11.53 0.09 20.34
CA ASP A 56 12.98 -0.07 20.53
C ASP A 56 13.75 -0.16 19.20
N ILE A 57 13.44 0.74 18.26
CA ILE A 57 14.14 0.87 16.98
C ILE A 57 14.66 2.29 16.78
N THR A 58 15.63 2.44 15.89
CA THR A 58 16.13 3.73 15.44
C THR A 58 15.30 4.29 14.28
N GLU A 59 15.38 5.60 14.06
CA GLU A 59 14.76 6.26 12.90
C GLU A 59 15.20 5.63 11.57
N ALA A 60 16.48 5.27 11.45
CA ALA A 60 17.02 4.63 10.25
C ALA A 60 16.44 3.22 10.02
N GLU A 61 16.15 2.48 11.10
CA GLU A 61 15.50 1.17 11.01
C GLU A 61 14.02 1.34 10.63
N ALA A 62 13.32 2.31 11.18
CA ALA A 62 11.95 2.63 10.80
C ALA A 62 11.84 3.04 9.32
N GLU A 63 12.77 3.90 8.85
CA GLU A 63 12.86 4.27 7.42
C GLU A 63 13.09 3.03 6.53
N GLN A 64 13.98 2.14 6.94
CA GLN A 64 14.24 0.91 6.20
C GLN A 64 13.02 -0.01 6.16
N ASN A 65 12.32 -0.18 7.28
CA ASN A 65 11.08 -0.97 7.36
C ASN A 65 10.01 -0.43 6.39
N TYR A 66 9.83 0.89 6.37
CA TYR A 66 8.90 1.53 5.44
C TYR A 66 9.27 1.28 3.98
N LEU A 67 10.54 1.45 3.61
CA LEU A 67 11.02 1.21 2.25
C LEU A 67 10.91 -0.26 1.85
N ASP A 68 11.21 -1.18 2.77
CA ASP A 68 11.05 -2.62 2.55
C ASP A 68 9.56 -2.98 2.33
N GLY A 69 8.65 -2.35 3.07
CA GLY A 69 7.22 -2.48 2.88
C GLY A 69 6.76 -2.03 1.49
N LEU A 70 7.22 -0.86 1.04
CA LEU A 70 6.93 -0.36 -0.30
C LEU A 70 7.52 -1.24 -1.42
N ASP A 71 8.69 -1.84 -1.19
CA ASP A 71 9.30 -2.80 -2.12
C ASP A 71 8.42 -4.05 -2.31
N VAL A 72 7.83 -4.55 -1.22
CA VAL A 72 6.86 -5.65 -1.26
C VAL A 72 5.59 -5.25 -2.02
N GLU A 73 5.06 -4.05 -1.79
CA GLU A 73 3.91 -3.53 -2.52
C GLU A 73 4.19 -3.42 -4.03
N ALA A 74 5.39 -2.97 -4.41
CA ALA A 74 5.79 -2.90 -5.81
C ALA A 74 5.83 -4.28 -6.48
N GLN A 75 6.29 -5.30 -5.76
CA GLN A 75 6.29 -6.68 -6.25
C GLN A 75 4.86 -7.21 -6.42
N PHE A 76 3.96 -6.95 -5.46
CA PHE A 76 2.56 -7.32 -5.57
C PHE A 76 1.85 -6.61 -6.73
N PHE A 77 2.12 -5.31 -6.92
CA PHE A 77 1.60 -4.55 -8.05
C PHE A 77 2.02 -5.17 -9.38
N ALA A 78 3.32 -5.45 -9.53
CA ALA A 78 3.84 -6.07 -10.74
C ALA A 78 3.18 -7.43 -11.02
N GLN A 79 3.07 -8.28 -10.00
CA GLN A 79 2.40 -9.58 -10.14
C GLN A 79 0.91 -9.43 -10.48
N TYR A 80 0.22 -8.48 -9.85
CA TYR A 80 -1.21 -8.29 -10.01
C TYR A 80 -1.59 -7.78 -11.40
N PHE A 81 -0.74 -6.92 -11.98
CA PHE A 81 -0.94 -6.35 -13.31
C PHE A 81 -0.11 -7.04 -14.40
N LEU A 82 0.44 -8.23 -14.12
CA LEU A 82 1.16 -9.06 -15.10
C LEU A 82 2.41 -8.36 -15.70
N ILE A 83 3.10 -7.57 -14.91
CA ILE A 83 4.42 -6.99 -15.24
C ILE A 83 5.46 -8.06 -14.91
N GLU A 84 6.04 -8.70 -15.93
CA GLU A 84 6.94 -9.84 -15.72
C GLU A 84 8.40 -9.42 -15.51
N ASN A 85 8.81 -8.28 -16.09
CA ASN A 85 10.18 -7.76 -16.01
C ASN A 85 10.24 -6.52 -15.12
N LEU A 86 10.14 -6.72 -13.81
CA LEU A 86 10.22 -5.64 -12.82
C LEU A 86 11.67 -5.14 -12.71
N THR A 87 12.05 -4.21 -13.59
CA THR A 87 13.35 -3.54 -13.52
C THR A 87 13.43 -2.60 -12.32
N ASP A 88 14.64 -2.21 -11.92
CA ASP A 88 14.84 -1.26 -10.81
C ASP A 88 14.14 0.08 -11.08
N ASP A 89 14.11 0.55 -12.33
CA ASP A 89 13.44 1.79 -12.72
C ASP A 89 11.92 1.67 -12.57
N ILE A 90 11.29 0.60 -13.10
CA ILE A 90 9.86 0.34 -12.97
C ILE A 90 9.48 0.17 -11.49
N LYS A 91 10.31 -0.56 -10.74
CA LYS A 91 10.10 -0.75 -9.31
C LYS A 91 10.12 0.58 -8.56
N ALA A 92 11.08 1.45 -8.85
CA ALA A 92 11.16 2.78 -8.24
C ALA A 92 9.92 3.63 -8.56
N GLU A 93 9.41 3.58 -9.81
CA GLU A 93 8.19 4.28 -10.18
C GLU A 93 6.94 3.76 -9.44
N ILE A 94 6.84 2.44 -9.23
CA ILE A 94 5.74 1.84 -8.48
C ILE A 94 5.86 2.20 -6.99
N VAL A 95 7.07 2.19 -6.42
CA VAL A 95 7.31 2.64 -5.04
C VAL A 95 6.87 4.10 -4.86
N ASP A 96 7.22 4.99 -5.78
CA ASP A 96 6.78 6.39 -5.72
C ASP A 96 5.27 6.53 -5.92
N LEU A 97 4.66 5.70 -6.75
CA LEU A 97 3.20 5.61 -6.89
C LEU A 97 2.53 5.21 -5.57
N TYR A 98 3.06 4.22 -4.83
CA TYR A 98 2.51 3.81 -3.53
C TYR A 98 2.67 4.90 -2.47
N LYS A 99 3.79 5.63 -2.45
CA LYS A 99 3.93 6.82 -1.58
C LYS A 99 2.85 7.85 -1.87
N GLU A 100 2.55 8.07 -3.15
CA GLU A 100 1.49 8.99 -3.57
C GLU A 100 0.10 8.46 -3.15
N ILE A 101 -0.22 7.19 -3.39
CA ILE A 101 -1.46 6.54 -2.93
C ILE A 101 -1.60 6.68 -1.42
N TYR A 102 -0.58 6.31 -0.67
CA TYR A 102 -0.60 6.30 0.79
C TYR A 102 -0.65 7.70 1.40
N SER A 103 -0.20 8.74 0.70
CA SER A 103 -0.38 10.13 1.13
C SER A 103 -1.86 10.52 1.26
N HIS A 104 -2.78 9.80 0.61
CA HIS A 104 -4.23 9.96 0.73
C HIS A 104 -4.86 9.05 1.81
N SER A 105 -4.05 8.26 2.52
CA SER A 105 -4.55 7.38 3.58
C SER A 105 -5.19 8.17 4.70
N ARG A 106 -6.38 7.70 5.14
CA ARG A 106 -7.09 8.26 6.28
C ARG A 106 -7.49 7.13 7.22
N TYR A 107 -7.12 7.28 8.46
CA TYR A 107 -7.47 6.36 9.53
C TYR A 107 -7.68 7.12 10.84
N GLU A 108 -8.44 6.53 11.73
CA GLU A 108 -8.69 7.05 13.06
C GLU A 108 -8.39 5.93 14.06
N VAL A 109 -7.51 6.21 15.01
CA VAL A 109 -7.20 5.32 16.12
C VAL A 109 -8.02 5.77 17.33
N GLY A 110 -8.85 4.88 17.82
CA GLY A 110 -9.68 5.16 19.01
C GLY A 110 -8.93 4.88 20.31
N GLU A 111 -9.61 5.11 21.44
CA GLU A 111 -9.04 4.90 22.75
C GLU A 111 -8.79 3.40 23.01
N ALA A 112 -7.61 3.08 23.53
CA ALA A 112 -7.30 1.73 23.98
C ALA A 112 -8.15 1.36 25.20
N THR A 113 -8.66 0.13 25.21
CA THR A 113 -9.42 -0.42 26.34
C THR A 113 -8.76 -1.71 26.81
N GLU A 114 -8.62 -1.89 28.12
CA GLU A 114 -8.19 -3.14 28.70
C GLU A 114 -9.27 -4.22 28.50
N VAL A 115 -8.90 -5.34 27.89
CA VAL A 115 -9.78 -6.49 27.67
C VAL A 115 -9.58 -7.54 28.77
N ASP A 116 -8.35 -7.78 29.14
CA ASP A 116 -7.91 -8.59 30.27
C ASP A 116 -6.53 -8.13 30.78
N GLU A 117 -5.95 -8.82 31.76
CA GLU A 117 -4.77 -8.44 32.51
C GLU A 117 -3.54 -8.10 31.62
N ASP A 118 -3.45 -8.68 30.39
CA ASP A 118 -2.31 -8.52 29.49
C ASP A 118 -2.75 -8.11 28.05
N THR A 119 -4.04 -7.81 27.83
CA THR A 119 -4.58 -7.58 26.50
C THR A 119 -5.33 -6.26 26.42
N TYR A 120 -4.98 -5.46 25.42
CA TYR A 120 -5.66 -4.21 25.12
C TYR A 120 -6.31 -4.28 23.73
N GLY A 121 -7.51 -3.74 23.60
CA GLY A 121 -8.21 -3.53 22.33
C GLY A 121 -8.13 -2.07 21.90
N VAL A 122 -7.68 -1.81 20.68
CA VAL A 122 -7.68 -0.48 20.09
C VAL A 122 -8.56 -0.50 18.84
N PRO A 123 -9.67 0.20 18.82
CA PRO A 123 -10.48 0.30 17.61
C PRO A 123 -9.77 1.19 16.58
N VAL A 124 -9.66 0.70 15.35
CA VAL A 124 -9.11 1.47 14.22
C VAL A 124 -10.16 1.54 13.12
N THR A 125 -10.44 2.76 12.66
CA THR A 125 -11.28 2.98 11.47
C THR A 125 -10.36 3.35 10.31
N ILE A 126 -10.39 2.56 9.23
CA ILE A 126 -9.64 2.83 8.00
C ILE A 126 -10.63 3.24 6.90
N TYR A 127 -10.33 4.35 6.22
CA TYR A 127 -11.10 4.83 5.08
C TYR A 127 -10.42 4.32 3.80
N PRO A 128 -11.05 3.38 3.07
CA PRO A 128 -10.42 2.76 1.91
C PRO A 128 -10.19 3.77 0.77
N ILE A 129 -9.09 3.57 0.05
CA ILE A 129 -8.77 4.26 -1.19
C ILE A 129 -9.13 3.31 -2.34
N ASP A 130 -10.28 3.51 -3.00
CA ASP A 130 -10.85 2.58 -3.99
C ASP A 130 -10.20 2.68 -5.39
N ILE A 131 -8.90 3.03 -5.45
CA ILE A 131 -8.19 3.18 -6.72
C ILE A 131 -7.86 1.82 -7.32
N MET A 132 -7.29 0.92 -6.52
CA MET A 132 -6.79 -0.36 -7.01
C MET A 132 -7.90 -1.25 -7.54
N GLN A 133 -9.06 -1.30 -6.88
CA GLN A 133 -10.21 -2.04 -7.37
C GLN A 133 -10.71 -1.47 -8.70
N SER A 134 -10.85 -0.15 -8.79
CA SER A 134 -11.28 0.54 -10.01
C SER A 134 -10.27 0.36 -11.16
N LEU A 135 -8.97 0.38 -10.86
CA LEU A 135 -7.91 0.13 -11.83
C LEU A 135 -7.99 -1.30 -12.37
N TYR A 136 -8.18 -2.28 -11.48
CA TYR A 136 -8.29 -3.69 -11.86
C TYR A 136 -9.48 -3.95 -12.79
N GLU A 137 -10.65 -3.35 -12.51
CA GLU A 137 -11.84 -3.49 -13.36
C GLU A 137 -11.60 -2.98 -14.79
N GLU A 138 -10.71 -1.99 -14.96
CA GLU A 138 -10.38 -1.37 -16.25
C GLU A 138 -9.14 -2.02 -16.92
N ALA A 139 -8.26 -2.65 -16.16
CA ALA A 139 -6.98 -3.18 -16.64
C ALA A 139 -7.14 -4.23 -17.75
N GLY A 140 -8.18 -5.07 -17.69
CA GLY A 140 -8.45 -6.08 -18.73
C GLY A 140 -8.73 -5.43 -20.09
N ALA A 141 -9.61 -4.42 -20.13
CA ALA A 141 -9.92 -3.70 -21.38
C ALA A 141 -8.73 -2.86 -21.87
N ALA A 142 -7.94 -2.33 -20.93
CA ALA A 142 -6.70 -1.62 -21.25
C ALA A 142 -5.68 -2.55 -21.90
N LEU A 143 -5.50 -3.78 -21.37
CA LEU A 143 -4.60 -4.78 -21.92
C LEU A 143 -5.04 -5.23 -23.33
N ASP A 144 -6.34 -5.45 -23.52
CA ASP A 144 -6.88 -5.79 -24.85
C ASP A 144 -6.59 -4.68 -25.86
N SER A 145 -6.80 -3.42 -25.48
CA SER A 145 -6.54 -2.25 -26.33
C SER A 145 -5.05 -2.06 -26.58
N PHE A 146 -4.21 -2.27 -25.57
CA PHE A 146 -2.76 -2.20 -25.65
C PHE A 146 -2.23 -3.25 -26.62
N ASN A 147 -2.67 -4.51 -26.50
CA ASN A 147 -2.30 -5.57 -27.41
C ASN A 147 -2.76 -5.31 -28.85
N ALA A 148 -3.95 -4.76 -29.03
CA ALA A 148 -4.48 -4.43 -30.36
C ALA A 148 -3.74 -3.27 -31.05
N SER A 149 -2.88 -2.53 -30.34
CA SER A 149 -2.03 -1.50 -30.92
C SER A 149 -0.78 -2.03 -31.63
N TYR A 150 -0.45 -3.31 -31.42
CA TYR A 150 0.68 -4.00 -32.04
C TYR A 150 0.27 -4.77 -33.28
N SER A 151 1.08 -4.74 -34.33
CA SER A 151 0.91 -5.57 -35.52
C SER A 151 1.26 -7.03 -35.26
N ASP A 152 0.81 -7.94 -36.13
CA ASP A 152 1.14 -9.37 -36.04
C ASP A 152 2.65 -9.62 -36.07
N GLU A 153 3.42 -8.79 -36.81
CA GLU A 153 4.89 -8.88 -36.88
C GLU A 153 5.55 -8.45 -35.57
N GLU A 154 5.05 -7.41 -34.92
CA GLU A 154 5.54 -6.94 -33.61
C GLU A 154 5.21 -7.96 -32.53
N ILE A 155 4.00 -8.53 -32.51
CA ILE A 155 3.63 -9.62 -31.58
C ILE A 155 4.54 -10.83 -31.75
N ALA A 156 4.86 -11.22 -33.00
CA ALA A 156 5.79 -12.33 -33.25
C ALA A 156 7.21 -12.01 -32.74
N SER A 157 7.64 -10.75 -32.84
CA SER A 157 8.93 -10.30 -32.29
C SER A 157 8.93 -10.35 -30.75
N ILE A 158 7.88 -9.83 -30.10
CA ILE A 158 7.72 -9.86 -28.65
C ILE A 158 7.77 -11.29 -28.09
N GLN A 159 7.19 -12.25 -28.81
CA GLN A 159 7.20 -13.67 -28.42
C GLN A 159 8.54 -14.37 -28.59
N SER A 160 9.43 -13.87 -29.41
CA SER A 160 10.67 -14.55 -29.80
C SER A 160 11.95 -13.82 -29.40
N ASP A 161 11.87 -12.56 -29.02
CA ASP A 161 13.00 -11.70 -28.70
C ASP A 161 12.85 -11.10 -27.29
N THR A 162 13.86 -11.31 -26.44
CA THR A 162 13.85 -10.88 -25.04
C THR A 162 13.84 -9.35 -24.90
N ASP A 163 14.53 -8.62 -25.79
CA ASP A 163 14.58 -7.17 -25.71
C ASP A 163 13.25 -6.55 -26.18
N ALA A 164 12.62 -7.16 -27.21
CA ALA A 164 11.29 -6.75 -27.65
C ALA A 164 10.24 -7.03 -26.56
N PHE A 165 10.32 -8.17 -25.87
CA PHE A 165 9.45 -8.49 -24.74
C PHE A 165 9.66 -7.50 -23.58
N ALA A 166 10.90 -7.19 -23.21
CA ALA A 166 11.21 -6.24 -22.14
C ALA A 166 10.67 -4.83 -22.45
N ALA A 167 10.77 -4.39 -23.71
CA ALA A 167 10.21 -3.10 -24.13
C ALA A 167 8.67 -3.07 -24.08
N TYR A 168 8.02 -4.16 -24.48
CA TYR A 168 6.57 -4.33 -24.39
C TYR A 168 6.09 -4.28 -22.93
N ASP A 169 6.76 -5.04 -22.06
CA ASP A 169 6.41 -5.16 -20.64
C ASP A 169 6.61 -3.82 -19.91
N ALA A 170 7.69 -3.09 -20.22
CA ALA A 170 7.91 -1.74 -19.71
C ALA A 170 6.83 -0.75 -20.16
N ALA A 171 6.43 -0.78 -21.44
CA ALA A 171 5.36 0.07 -21.94
C ALA A 171 4.00 -0.27 -21.31
N TRP A 172 3.73 -1.53 -21.03
CA TRP A 172 2.56 -1.96 -20.26
C TRP A 172 2.60 -1.44 -18.83
N ALA A 173 3.75 -1.56 -18.13
CA ALA A 173 3.92 -1.03 -16.78
C ALA A 173 3.68 0.48 -16.73
N GLU A 174 4.25 1.26 -17.64
CA GLU A 174 4.04 2.70 -17.75
C GLU A 174 2.55 3.05 -17.93
N LEU A 175 1.83 2.30 -18.77
CA LEU A 175 0.41 2.52 -19.00
C LEU A 175 -0.40 2.31 -17.71
N ILE A 176 -0.20 1.22 -16.99
CA ILE A 176 -0.92 0.91 -15.75
C ILE A 176 -0.60 1.91 -14.64
N ILE A 177 0.68 2.28 -14.49
CA ILE A 177 1.11 3.33 -13.54
C ILE A 177 0.44 4.66 -13.88
N GLY A 178 0.41 5.03 -15.17
CA GLY A 178 -0.27 6.24 -15.66
C GLY A 178 -1.77 6.23 -15.34
N MET A 179 -2.47 5.12 -15.62
CA MET A 179 -3.89 4.96 -15.29
C MET A 179 -4.15 5.10 -13.77
N CYS A 180 -3.26 4.59 -12.94
CA CYS A 180 -3.35 4.73 -11.49
C CYS A 180 -3.20 6.19 -11.06
N ARG A 181 -2.21 6.91 -11.60
CA ARG A 181 -2.00 8.36 -11.33
C ARG A 181 -3.19 9.21 -11.78
N ASP A 182 -3.80 8.88 -12.92
CA ASP A 182 -5.02 9.57 -13.39
C ASP A 182 -6.18 9.42 -12.39
N LYS A 183 -6.33 8.23 -11.80
CA LYS A 183 -7.34 7.98 -10.77
C LYS A 183 -7.03 8.73 -9.45
N LEU A 184 -5.75 8.79 -9.06
CA LEU A 184 -5.30 9.59 -7.91
C LEU A 184 -5.63 11.07 -8.08
N SER A 185 -5.34 11.61 -9.25
CA SER A 185 -5.64 13.01 -9.56
C SER A 185 -7.12 13.35 -9.50
N ALA A 186 -8.01 12.37 -9.66
CA ALA A 186 -9.45 12.52 -9.57
C ALA A 186 -10.00 12.45 -8.14
N LEU A 187 -9.19 12.04 -7.16
CA LEU A 187 -9.59 12.04 -5.74
C LEU A 187 -9.64 13.44 -5.13
N GLY A 188 -8.94 14.42 -5.71
CA GLY A 188 -8.96 15.84 -5.37
C GLY A 188 -8.16 16.19 -4.14
#